data_80a0452a6ebf5da80bf146cde0256091
#
_entry.id   80a0452a6ebf5da80bf146cde0256091
#
_cell.length_a   1.000
_cell.length_b   1.000
_cell.length_c   1.000
_cell.angle_alpha   90.00
_cell.angle_beta   90.00
_cell.angle_gamma   90.00
#
_symmetry.space_group_name_H-M   'P 1'
#
loop_
_entity.id
_entity.type
_entity.pdbx_description
1 polymer ?
#
loop_
_entity_poly.entity_id
_entity_poly.type
_entity_poly.pdbx_seq_one_letter_code
_entity_poly.pdbx_strand_id
1 'polypeptide(L)'
;MRSAAMFSAMLLPGAGRVQARPFSLNDPEDYAGRLCYNENPLGPSPLALQALRNEAALAHRYPNWLNTNVEEAIADHLDLNTDQVCVGAGATEIIQKVADAFIGPGDELITAFPSYVQMANEAIANGGTAVYVPCDENHIIDLQGILNAITENTKIISLVNPNNPLAKIIHKDDMAVFLDQIPEGIIVSVDEAYHEYVQTQDYESCVPYVDQGYPVVVIRTFSKVYGLAGARVGYALSSAELIQQIQDVQLYATVSRPSHAAALAGLTDSDHVTSTIAANLVNKVTLEVGFSFLGLEYIDSETNFIMVDVNTEAGPVAEGLADLGFQVRTGWDMPQHIRVSTGTADEMSDFLVALETVLETSGVQSDMVPTVPGINSVYPNPFNNKCQIRITVPTNEKVSLVLYDILGRKTYTLINKPLAPGVHDFIWEGK
;
A
#
# COMPACT_ATOMS: atom_id res chain seq x y z
N MET A 1 -16.04 -31.41 -21.02
CA MET A 1 -16.10 -31.60 -19.56
C MET A 1 -15.14 -30.62 -18.94
N ARG A 2 -15.67 -29.56 -18.35
CA ARG A 2 -14.84 -28.52 -17.71
C ARG A 2 -14.68 -28.93 -16.25
N SER A 3 -13.42 -29.18 -15.85
CA SER A 3 -13.05 -29.44 -14.46
C SER A 3 -13.04 -28.11 -13.71
N ALA A 4 -13.99 -27.92 -12.81
CA ALA A 4 -13.96 -26.81 -11.86
C ALA A 4 -13.06 -27.25 -10.70
N ALA A 5 -11.94 -26.54 -10.51
CA ALA A 5 -11.10 -26.69 -9.33
C ALA A 5 -11.87 -26.08 -8.14
N MET A 6 -12.32 -26.91 -7.21
CA MET A 6 -12.80 -26.49 -5.89
C MET A 6 -11.60 -26.16 -5.02
N PHE A 7 -11.43 -24.90 -4.66
CA PHE A 7 -10.60 -24.51 -3.53
C PHE A 7 -11.35 -24.81 -2.24
N SER A 8 -10.89 -25.81 -1.50
CA SER A 8 -11.38 -26.13 -0.16
C SER A 8 -10.60 -25.28 0.85
N ALA A 9 -11.27 -24.29 1.43
CA ALA A 9 -10.71 -23.54 2.55
C ALA A 9 -10.81 -24.40 3.83
N MET A 10 -9.69 -24.72 4.45
CA MET A 10 -9.63 -25.37 5.75
C MET A 10 -9.93 -24.35 6.85
N LEU A 11 -10.89 -24.69 7.70
CA LEU A 11 -11.33 -23.87 8.83
C LEU A 11 -10.31 -23.97 9.98
N LEU A 12 -9.71 -22.84 10.33
CA LEU A 12 -9.06 -22.67 11.63
C LEU A 12 -10.14 -22.32 12.68
N PRO A 13 -10.10 -22.90 13.91
CA PRO A 13 -11.03 -22.52 14.98
C PRO A 13 -10.65 -21.12 15.50
N GLY A 14 -11.52 -20.13 15.24
CA GLY A 14 -11.39 -18.77 15.73
C GLY A 14 -11.06 -17.69 14.70
N ALA A 15 -10.65 -18.04 13.49
CA ALA A 15 -10.47 -17.07 12.42
C ALA A 15 -11.78 -16.94 11.62
N GLY A 16 -12.40 -15.76 11.66
CA GLY A 16 -13.54 -15.43 10.81
C GLY A 16 -13.17 -15.67 9.34
N ARG A 17 -14.07 -16.28 8.58
CA ARG A 17 -13.88 -16.52 7.14
C ARG A 17 -13.66 -15.19 6.44
N VAL A 18 -12.43 -14.90 6.02
CA VAL A 18 -12.21 -13.93 4.95
C VAL A 18 -12.75 -14.57 3.68
N GLN A 19 -14.02 -14.30 3.35
CA GLN A 19 -14.56 -14.63 2.04
C GLN A 19 -13.94 -13.65 1.06
N ALA A 20 -12.93 -14.11 0.32
CA ALA A 20 -12.61 -13.47 -0.95
C ALA A 20 -13.86 -13.63 -1.83
N ARG A 21 -14.65 -12.58 -1.99
CA ARG A 21 -15.72 -12.57 -2.99
C ARG A 21 -15.07 -12.80 -4.36
N PRO A 22 -15.67 -13.66 -5.23
CA PRO A 22 -15.20 -13.77 -6.59
C PRO A 22 -15.32 -12.39 -7.24
N PHE A 23 -14.20 -11.91 -7.80
CA PHE A 23 -14.19 -10.71 -8.61
C PHE A 23 -15.28 -10.78 -9.68
N SER A 24 -16.16 -9.78 -9.70
CA SER A 24 -16.89 -9.46 -10.91
C SER A 24 -15.84 -8.96 -11.91
N LEU A 25 -15.73 -9.62 -13.06
CA LEU A 25 -14.91 -9.19 -14.19
C LEU A 25 -15.64 -8.04 -14.93
N ASN A 26 -16.08 -7.02 -14.19
CA ASN A 26 -16.48 -5.77 -14.80
C ASN A 26 -15.21 -5.07 -15.27
N ASP A 27 -15.27 -4.50 -16.45
CA ASP A 27 -14.13 -3.85 -17.10
C ASP A 27 -13.54 -2.81 -16.15
N PRO A 28 -12.20 -2.79 -15.92
CA PRO A 28 -11.54 -1.78 -15.06
C PRO A 28 -11.81 -0.34 -15.50
N GLU A 29 -12.24 -0.10 -16.72
CA GLU A 29 -12.59 1.22 -17.25
C GLU A 29 -13.92 1.76 -16.70
N ASP A 30 -14.74 0.94 -16.02
CA ASP A 30 -16.03 1.36 -15.46
C ASP A 30 -15.92 1.95 -14.03
N TYR A 31 -14.76 2.00 -13.42
CA TYR A 31 -14.58 2.54 -12.06
C TYR A 31 -14.06 3.96 -12.09
N ALA A 32 -14.68 4.84 -11.30
CA ALA A 32 -14.20 6.19 -11.05
C ALA A 32 -12.86 6.21 -10.29
N GLY A 33 -12.58 5.15 -9.49
CA GLY A 33 -11.33 4.98 -8.78
C GLY A 33 -11.10 3.54 -8.29
N ARG A 34 -10.03 2.90 -8.75
CA ARG A 34 -9.59 1.57 -8.29
C ARG A 34 -8.61 1.69 -7.12
N LEU A 35 -9.13 2.03 -5.93
CA LEU A 35 -8.34 2.38 -4.75
C LEU A 35 -8.07 1.21 -3.81
N CYS A 36 -8.08 -0.03 -4.30
CA CYS A 36 -8.00 -1.26 -3.49
C CYS A 36 -6.70 -2.05 -3.60
N TYR A 37 -5.83 -1.73 -4.59
CA TYR A 37 -4.63 -2.54 -4.89
C TYR A 37 -3.30 -1.85 -4.60
N ASN A 38 -3.31 -0.62 -4.09
CA ASN A 38 -2.10 0.15 -3.85
C ASN A 38 -1.25 0.29 -5.14
N GLU A 39 -1.93 0.54 -6.26
CA GLU A 39 -1.30 0.78 -7.55
C GLU A 39 -0.77 2.22 -7.63
N ASN A 40 0.15 2.47 -8.54
CA ASN A 40 0.61 3.83 -8.82
C ASN A 40 -0.36 4.51 -9.81
N PRO A 41 -1.06 5.59 -9.41
CA PRO A 41 -2.02 6.26 -10.29
C PRO A 41 -1.38 6.95 -11.49
N LEU A 42 -0.07 7.22 -11.46
CA LEU A 42 0.65 7.80 -12.60
C LEU A 42 1.01 6.74 -13.66
N GLY A 43 0.81 5.44 -13.34
CA GLY A 43 1.22 4.35 -14.21
C GLY A 43 2.73 4.19 -14.33
N PRO A 44 3.23 3.46 -15.36
CA PRO A 44 4.64 3.28 -15.59
C PRO A 44 5.30 4.55 -16.16
N SER A 45 6.59 4.70 -15.92
CA SER A 45 7.36 5.80 -16.50
C SER A 45 7.32 5.78 -18.03
N PRO A 46 7.48 6.94 -18.70
CA PRO A 46 7.56 6.99 -20.17
C PRO A 46 8.65 6.07 -20.74
N LEU A 47 9.79 5.95 -20.07
CA LEU A 47 10.88 5.05 -20.47
C LEU A 47 10.48 3.59 -20.35
N ALA A 48 9.88 3.19 -19.23
CA ALA A 48 9.39 1.84 -19.02
C ALA A 48 8.28 1.46 -20.02
N LEU A 49 7.33 2.36 -20.28
CA LEU A 49 6.26 2.16 -21.24
C LEU A 49 6.82 2.01 -22.67
N GLN A 50 7.83 2.80 -23.05
CA GLN A 50 8.49 2.68 -24.34
C GLN A 50 9.24 1.34 -24.47
N ALA A 51 9.92 0.90 -23.41
CA ALA A 51 10.59 -0.40 -23.37
C ALA A 51 9.61 -1.57 -23.54
N LEU A 52 8.47 -1.54 -22.83
CA LEU A 52 7.38 -2.51 -23.01
C LEU A 52 6.92 -2.59 -24.46
N ARG A 53 6.65 -1.45 -25.10
CA ARG A 53 6.20 -1.38 -26.51
C ARG A 53 7.24 -1.92 -27.48
N ASN A 54 8.50 -1.60 -27.28
CA ASN A 54 9.59 -2.06 -28.15
C ASN A 54 9.75 -3.58 -28.09
N GLU A 55 9.66 -4.17 -26.89
CA GLU A 55 9.82 -5.60 -26.67
C GLU A 55 8.54 -6.41 -26.97
N ALA A 56 7.36 -5.78 -27.05
CA ALA A 56 6.11 -6.46 -27.41
C ALA A 56 6.19 -7.17 -28.76
N ALA A 57 6.89 -6.61 -29.73
CA ALA A 57 7.13 -7.24 -31.04
C ALA A 57 7.94 -8.55 -30.96
N LEU A 58 8.67 -8.76 -29.88
CA LEU A 58 9.49 -9.93 -29.60
C LEU A 58 8.86 -10.91 -28.61
N ALA A 59 7.55 -10.76 -28.30
CA ALA A 59 6.82 -11.61 -27.36
C ALA A 59 6.82 -13.11 -27.72
N HIS A 60 7.12 -13.47 -28.98
CA HIS A 60 7.30 -14.83 -29.47
C HIS A 60 8.67 -15.46 -29.11
N ARG A 61 9.56 -14.72 -28.44
CA ARG A 61 10.89 -15.15 -27.99
C ARG A 61 10.94 -15.27 -26.50
N TYR A 62 11.57 -16.32 -26.00
CA TYR A 62 11.92 -16.40 -24.58
C TYR A 62 12.81 -15.22 -24.15
N PRO A 63 12.76 -14.80 -22.89
CA PRO A 63 13.70 -13.83 -22.38
C PRO A 63 15.14 -14.34 -22.59
N ASN A 64 16.01 -13.43 -23.03
CA ASN A 64 17.43 -13.75 -23.17
C ASN A 64 18.15 -13.30 -21.88
N TRP A 65 18.23 -14.23 -20.91
CA TRP A 65 18.90 -13.98 -19.64
C TRP A 65 20.38 -13.61 -19.75
N LEU A 66 21.00 -13.79 -20.90
CA LEU A 66 22.35 -13.31 -21.15
C LEU A 66 22.39 -11.79 -21.48
N ASN A 67 21.24 -11.18 -21.75
CA ASN A 67 21.16 -9.78 -22.20
C ASN A 67 20.09 -8.96 -21.45
N THR A 68 19.47 -9.48 -20.41
CA THR A 68 18.40 -8.74 -19.70
C THR A 68 18.91 -8.02 -18.47
N ASN A 69 20.08 -8.34 -17.97
CA ASN A 69 20.86 -7.67 -16.92
C ASN A 69 20.05 -6.90 -15.86
N VAL A 70 18.80 -7.37 -15.54
CA VAL A 70 17.99 -6.71 -14.52
C VAL A 70 18.61 -6.97 -13.14
N GLU A 71 19.10 -8.19 -12.91
CA GLU A 71 19.83 -8.56 -11.70
C GLU A 71 21.11 -7.72 -11.56
N GLU A 72 21.89 -7.57 -12.64
CA GLU A 72 23.08 -6.73 -12.65
C GLU A 72 22.74 -5.26 -12.40
N ALA A 73 21.68 -4.73 -13.04
CA ALA A 73 21.25 -3.36 -12.84
C ALA A 73 20.72 -3.09 -11.42
N ILE A 74 20.03 -4.06 -10.81
CA ILE A 74 19.57 -3.97 -9.41
C ILE A 74 20.79 -4.02 -8.48
N ALA A 75 21.72 -4.93 -8.72
CA ALA A 75 22.95 -5.06 -7.94
C ALA A 75 23.77 -3.76 -7.98
N ASP A 76 24.01 -3.21 -9.18
CA ASP A 76 24.71 -1.92 -9.38
C ASP A 76 23.99 -0.76 -8.68
N HIS A 77 22.65 -0.73 -8.73
CA HIS A 77 21.83 0.32 -8.10
C HIS A 77 21.92 0.28 -6.57
N LEU A 78 22.12 -0.90 -5.98
CA LEU A 78 22.11 -1.13 -4.54
C LEU A 78 23.50 -1.39 -3.94
N ASP A 79 24.57 -1.31 -4.75
CA ASP A 79 25.96 -1.62 -4.36
C ASP A 79 26.13 -3.06 -3.84
N LEU A 80 25.48 -4.01 -4.52
CA LEU A 80 25.52 -5.45 -4.24
C LEU A 80 26.19 -6.22 -5.39
N ASN A 81 26.48 -7.50 -5.17
CA ASN A 81 26.90 -8.42 -6.23
C ASN A 81 25.69 -9.03 -6.93
N THR A 82 25.84 -9.39 -8.21
CA THR A 82 24.73 -9.96 -9.01
C THR A 82 24.22 -11.31 -8.43
N ASP A 83 25.06 -12.09 -7.79
CA ASP A 83 24.70 -13.35 -7.11
C ASP A 83 23.93 -13.16 -5.80
N GLN A 84 23.79 -11.91 -5.35
CA GLN A 84 22.95 -11.52 -4.22
C GLN A 84 21.53 -11.09 -4.64
N VAL A 85 21.19 -11.20 -5.92
CA VAL A 85 19.91 -10.77 -6.50
C VAL A 85 19.21 -11.94 -7.19
N CYS A 86 17.90 -12.10 -6.92
CA CYS A 86 17.03 -13.05 -7.62
C CYS A 86 15.79 -12.33 -8.10
N VAL A 87 15.54 -12.30 -9.43
CA VAL A 87 14.37 -11.67 -10.04
C VAL A 87 13.28 -12.72 -10.31
N GLY A 88 12.02 -12.35 -10.08
CA GLY A 88 10.86 -13.22 -10.29
C GLY A 88 9.63 -12.47 -10.82
N ALA A 89 8.56 -13.22 -11.12
CA ALA A 89 7.29 -12.71 -11.62
C ALA A 89 6.49 -11.97 -10.53
N GLY A 90 7.01 -10.83 -10.11
CA GLY A 90 6.54 -10.02 -8.99
C GLY A 90 7.03 -10.54 -7.63
N ALA A 91 6.90 -9.70 -6.60
CA ALA A 91 7.23 -10.12 -5.23
C ALA A 91 6.46 -11.38 -4.80
N THR A 92 5.28 -11.62 -5.38
CA THR A 92 4.47 -12.82 -5.07
C THR A 92 5.19 -14.13 -5.40
N GLU A 93 5.86 -14.22 -6.57
CA GLU A 93 6.69 -15.40 -6.88
C GLU A 93 7.88 -15.52 -5.93
N ILE A 94 8.54 -14.40 -5.64
CA ILE A 94 9.66 -14.39 -4.69
C ILE A 94 9.22 -14.89 -3.31
N ILE A 95 8.10 -14.38 -2.78
CA ILE A 95 7.52 -14.84 -1.51
C ILE A 95 7.28 -16.35 -1.53
N GLN A 96 6.66 -16.84 -2.60
CA GLN A 96 6.44 -18.29 -2.77
C GLN A 96 7.76 -19.06 -2.76
N LYS A 97 8.78 -18.60 -3.52
CA LYS A 97 10.06 -19.27 -3.61
C LYS A 97 10.84 -19.29 -2.29
N VAL A 98 10.76 -18.22 -1.52
CA VAL A 98 11.33 -18.21 -0.15
C VAL A 98 10.65 -19.27 0.71
N ALA A 99 9.32 -19.36 0.67
CA ALA A 99 8.62 -20.41 1.40
C ALA A 99 8.96 -21.83 0.88
N ASP A 100 8.99 -22.02 -0.45
CA ASP A 100 9.34 -23.31 -1.09
C ASP A 100 10.76 -23.80 -0.74
N ALA A 101 11.71 -22.86 -0.59
CA ALA A 101 13.10 -23.17 -0.29
C ALA A 101 13.34 -23.54 1.18
N PHE A 102 12.58 -22.96 2.11
CA PHE A 102 12.93 -23.00 3.52
C PHE A 102 11.85 -23.56 4.46
N ILE A 103 10.64 -23.86 3.97
CA ILE A 103 9.54 -24.40 4.79
C ILE A 103 9.10 -25.75 4.25
N GLY A 104 9.07 -26.72 5.14
CA GLY A 104 8.52 -28.06 4.92
C GLY A 104 7.58 -28.52 6.05
N PRO A 105 7.10 -29.78 5.99
CA PRO A 105 6.23 -30.32 7.02
C PRO A 105 6.89 -30.33 8.40
N GLY A 106 6.25 -29.67 9.36
CA GLY A 106 6.72 -29.57 10.75
C GLY A 106 7.48 -28.29 11.05
N ASP A 107 7.84 -27.49 10.04
CA ASP A 107 8.46 -26.19 10.22
C ASP A 107 7.44 -25.11 10.56
N GLU A 108 7.89 -24.05 11.21
CA GLU A 108 7.08 -22.89 11.60
C GLU A 108 7.55 -21.62 10.92
N LEU A 109 6.57 -20.82 10.49
CA LEU A 109 6.76 -19.43 10.08
C LEU A 109 6.07 -18.51 11.09
N ILE A 110 6.77 -17.47 11.56
CA ILE A 110 6.19 -16.42 12.42
C ILE A 110 5.97 -15.16 11.59
N THR A 111 4.81 -14.52 11.74
CA THR A 111 4.51 -13.23 11.11
C THR A 111 3.60 -12.39 12.01
N ALA A 112 3.57 -11.08 11.77
CA ALA A 112 2.63 -10.19 12.45
C ALA A 112 1.21 -10.30 11.87
N PHE A 113 0.20 -9.88 12.66
CA PHE A 113 -1.17 -9.69 12.21
C PHE A 113 -1.82 -8.51 12.95
N PRO A 114 -2.53 -7.60 12.24
CA PRO A 114 -2.75 -7.55 10.78
C PRO A 114 -1.49 -7.24 9.96
N SER A 115 -1.28 -8.03 8.89
CA SER A 115 -0.16 -7.85 7.96
C SER A 115 -0.48 -8.48 6.59
N TYR A 116 0.46 -8.42 5.65
CA TYR A 116 0.36 -9.12 4.37
C TYR A 116 0.78 -10.58 4.54
N VAL A 117 -0.21 -11.47 4.60
CA VAL A 117 -0.06 -12.86 5.02
C VAL A 117 0.30 -13.85 3.89
N GLN A 118 0.77 -13.38 2.73
CA GLN A 118 1.07 -14.28 1.61
C GLN A 118 2.13 -15.31 1.97
N MET A 119 3.22 -14.91 2.64
CA MET A 119 4.27 -15.84 3.05
C MET A 119 3.74 -16.93 4.01
N ALA A 120 2.84 -16.53 4.94
CA ALA A 120 2.20 -17.49 5.84
C ALA A 120 1.31 -18.49 5.09
N ASN A 121 0.58 -18.03 4.06
CA ASN A 121 -0.24 -18.92 3.23
C ASN A 121 0.63 -19.91 2.44
N GLU A 122 1.76 -19.48 1.91
CA GLU A 122 2.70 -20.38 1.21
C GLU A 122 3.35 -21.38 2.19
N ALA A 123 3.72 -20.94 3.40
CA ALA A 123 4.22 -21.84 4.43
C ALA A 123 3.22 -22.95 4.77
N ILE A 124 1.93 -22.59 4.93
CA ILE A 124 0.86 -23.57 5.16
C ILE A 124 0.70 -24.52 3.95
N ALA A 125 0.79 -23.99 2.72
CA ALA A 125 0.69 -24.79 1.51
C ALA A 125 1.83 -25.84 1.40
N ASN A 126 3.02 -25.51 1.94
CA ASN A 126 4.17 -26.41 2.02
C ASN A 126 4.12 -27.40 3.20
N GLY A 127 3.02 -27.40 3.98
CA GLY A 127 2.82 -28.29 5.12
C GLY A 127 3.42 -27.79 6.44
N GLY A 128 3.91 -26.57 6.47
CA GLY A 128 4.35 -25.87 7.67
C GLY A 128 3.19 -25.27 8.47
N THR A 129 3.51 -24.58 9.55
CA THR A 129 2.57 -23.89 10.44
C THR A 129 2.87 -22.40 10.44
N ALA A 130 1.83 -21.56 10.37
CA ALA A 130 1.96 -20.11 10.54
C ALA A 130 1.55 -19.70 11.96
N VAL A 131 2.45 -18.96 12.62
CA VAL A 131 2.25 -18.38 13.94
C VAL A 131 2.05 -16.87 13.76
N TYR A 132 0.91 -16.35 14.23
CA TYR A 132 0.55 -14.94 14.11
C TYR A 132 0.75 -14.22 15.43
N VAL A 133 1.55 -13.17 15.41
CA VAL A 133 1.80 -12.29 16.56
C VAL A 133 1.01 -10.99 16.33
N PRO A 134 0.13 -10.58 17.25
CA PRO A 134 -0.59 -9.31 17.12
C PRO A 134 0.38 -8.12 17.01
N CYS A 135 0.03 -7.13 16.17
CA CYS A 135 0.68 -5.83 16.26
C CYS A 135 0.37 -5.17 17.61
N ASP A 136 1.20 -4.22 18.02
CA ASP A 136 1.01 -3.48 19.26
C ASP A 136 -0.19 -2.49 19.20
N GLU A 137 -0.44 -1.78 20.29
CA GLU A 137 -1.51 -0.78 20.41
C GLU A 137 -1.34 0.44 19.49
N ASN A 138 -0.13 0.66 18.97
CA ASN A 138 0.21 1.71 18.01
C ASN A 138 0.18 1.21 16.57
N HIS A 139 -0.31 -0.01 16.33
CA HIS A 139 -0.33 -0.66 15.02
C HIS A 139 1.05 -1.00 14.44
N ILE A 140 2.09 -1.04 15.28
CA ILE A 140 3.46 -1.41 14.90
C ILE A 140 3.64 -2.92 15.13
N ILE A 141 4.47 -3.55 14.33
CA ILE A 141 4.84 -4.95 14.48
C ILE A 141 5.55 -5.15 15.83
N ASP A 142 5.02 -6.03 16.68
CA ASP A 142 5.59 -6.37 17.99
C ASP A 142 6.78 -7.33 17.82
N LEU A 143 7.97 -6.76 17.64
CA LEU A 143 9.21 -7.52 17.49
C LEU A 143 9.54 -8.37 18.73
N GLN A 144 9.23 -7.90 19.94
CA GLN A 144 9.46 -8.67 21.14
C GLN A 144 8.48 -9.84 21.24
N GLY A 145 7.22 -9.64 20.86
CA GLY A 145 6.23 -10.71 20.72
C GLY A 145 6.68 -11.77 19.72
N ILE A 146 7.27 -11.37 18.59
CA ILE A 146 7.85 -12.26 17.58
C ILE A 146 9.02 -13.06 18.18
N LEU A 147 9.98 -12.43 18.87
CA LEU A 147 11.09 -13.13 19.54
C LEU A 147 10.59 -14.16 20.56
N ASN A 148 9.56 -13.82 21.33
CA ASN A 148 8.97 -14.70 22.33
C ASN A 148 8.22 -15.89 21.71
N ALA A 149 7.79 -15.78 20.45
CA ALA A 149 7.10 -16.84 19.73
C ALA A 149 8.05 -17.86 19.05
N ILE A 150 9.37 -17.60 19.03
CA ILE A 150 10.35 -18.49 18.41
C ILE A 150 10.39 -19.83 19.14
N THR A 151 10.35 -20.91 18.37
CA THR A 151 10.50 -22.29 18.83
C THR A 151 11.65 -23.00 18.09
N GLU A 152 11.93 -24.24 18.45
CA GLU A 152 12.93 -25.08 17.73
C GLU A 152 12.53 -25.40 16.28
N ASN A 153 11.23 -25.24 15.94
CA ASN A 153 10.70 -25.50 14.61
C ASN A 153 10.67 -24.24 13.74
N THR A 154 10.92 -23.06 14.29
CA THR A 154 10.89 -21.81 13.54
C THR A 154 11.99 -21.78 12.49
N LYS A 155 11.61 -21.52 11.22
CA LYS A 155 12.51 -21.40 10.06
C LYS A 155 12.50 -20.03 9.44
N ILE A 156 11.32 -19.40 9.38
CA ILE A 156 11.17 -18.07 8.78
C ILE A 156 10.44 -17.15 9.77
N ILE A 157 10.94 -15.93 9.89
CA ILE A 157 10.20 -14.79 10.41
C ILE A 157 9.89 -13.87 9.23
N SER A 158 8.61 -13.62 8.98
CA SER A 158 8.17 -12.79 7.86
C SER A 158 7.68 -11.43 8.37
N LEU A 159 8.40 -10.37 8.02
CA LEU A 159 8.08 -8.99 8.32
C LEU A 159 7.65 -8.26 7.06
N VAL A 160 6.72 -7.31 7.17
CA VAL A 160 6.30 -6.41 6.09
C VAL A 160 6.58 -4.98 6.55
N ASN A 161 7.56 -4.32 5.94
CA ASN A 161 8.05 -3.04 6.43
C ASN A 161 8.36 -2.04 5.30
N PRO A 162 7.52 -1.05 5.05
CA PRO A 162 6.29 -0.67 5.79
C PRO A 162 5.17 -1.70 5.71
N ASN A 163 4.40 -1.83 6.81
CA ASN A 163 3.36 -2.86 6.93
C ASN A 163 2.15 -2.58 6.03
N ASN A 164 1.56 -3.61 5.50
CA ASN A 164 0.28 -3.60 4.79
C ASN A 164 -0.67 -4.56 5.52
N PRO A 165 -1.78 -4.09 6.13
CA PRO A 165 -2.50 -2.86 5.78
C PRO A 165 -2.25 -1.63 6.68
N LEU A 166 -1.46 -1.75 7.75
CA LEU A 166 -1.38 -0.74 8.80
C LEU A 166 -0.51 0.47 8.44
N ALA A 167 0.25 0.39 7.34
CA ALA A 167 1.10 1.46 6.80
C ALA A 167 2.21 1.99 7.74
N LYS A 168 2.41 1.33 8.89
CA LYS A 168 3.45 1.66 9.88
C LYS A 168 4.79 1.03 9.51
N ILE A 169 5.85 1.65 9.99
CA ILE A 169 7.22 1.14 9.89
C ILE A 169 7.66 0.46 11.20
N ILE A 170 8.66 -0.40 11.08
CA ILE A 170 9.53 -0.80 12.18
C ILE A 170 10.66 0.25 12.24
N HIS A 171 10.92 0.82 13.41
CA HIS A 171 12.01 1.78 13.57
C HIS A 171 13.37 1.11 13.35
N LYS A 172 14.28 1.79 12.68
CA LYS A 172 15.59 1.23 12.29
C LYS A 172 16.41 0.70 13.48
N ASP A 173 16.37 1.42 14.62
CA ASP A 173 17.10 1.00 15.82
C ASP A 173 16.50 -0.28 16.43
N ASP A 174 15.16 -0.41 16.39
CA ASP A 174 14.46 -1.62 16.86
C ASP A 174 14.73 -2.80 15.92
N MET A 175 14.76 -2.57 14.61
CA MET A 175 15.12 -3.60 13.63
C MET A 175 16.54 -4.12 13.83
N ALA A 176 17.51 -3.22 14.08
CA ALA A 176 18.88 -3.62 14.34
C ALA A 176 18.99 -4.49 15.59
N VAL A 177 18.38 -4.05 16.70
CA VAL A 177 18.35 -4.80 17.96
C VAL A 177 17.63 -6.15 17.81
N PHE A 178 16.58 -6.20 17.00
CA PHE A 178 15.85 -7.44 16.71
C PHE A 178 16.71 -8.44 15.94
N LEU A 179 17.36 -8.00 14.87
CA LEU A 179 18.21 -8.88 14.04
C LEU A 179 19.39 -9.48 14.83
N ASP A 180 19.97 -8.73 15.77
CA ASP A 180 21.03 -9.21 16.64
C ASP A 180 20.60 -10.36 17.59
N GLN A 181 19.28 -10.52 17.80
CA GLN A 181 18.72 -11.54 18.70
C GLN A 181 18.19 -12.79 17.97
N ILE A 182 18.26 -12.80 16.64
CA ILE A 182 17.74 -13.92 15.86
C ILE A 182 18.66 -15.15 16.01
N PRO A 183 18.14 -16.29 16.44
CA PRO A 183 18.92 -17.53 16.54
C PRO A 183 19.44 -17.99 15.17
N GLU A 184 20.60 -18.64 15.18
CA GLU A 184 21.17 -19.28 13.99
C GLU A 184 20.18 -20.28 13.35
N GLY A 185 20.09 -20.26 12.02
CA GLY A 185 19.22 -21.12 11.23
C GLY A 185 17.81 -20.60 11.00
N ILE A 186 17.47 -19.40 11.50
CA ILE A 186 16.22 -18.71 11.20
C ILE A 186 16.47 -17.62 10.17
N ILE A 187 15.64 -17.55 9.13
CA ILE A 187 15.68 -16.54 8.09
C ILE A 187 14.68 -15.42 8.41
N VAL A 188 15.10 -14.18 8.31
CA VAL A 188 14.21 -13.01 8.41
C VAL A 188 13.89 -12.51 7.01
N SER A 189 12.67 -12.77 6.53
CA SER A 189 12.17 -12.24 5.27
C SER A 189 11.51 -10.87 5.52
N VAL A 190 11.97 -9.83 4.84
CA VAL A 190 11.44 -8.46 4.98
C VAL A 190 10.87 -8.01 3.64
N ASP A 191 9.53 -7.89 3.57
CA ASP A 191 8.84 -7.36 2.40
C ASP A 191 8.86 -5.83 2.44
N GLU A 192 9.67 -5.24 1.58
CA GLU A 192 9.88 -3.80 1.43
C GLU A 192 9.14 -3.23 0.22
N ALA A 193 7.96 -3.75 -0.12
CA ALA A 193 7.21 -3.34 -1.31
C ALA A 193 6.85 -1.84 -1.34
N TYR A 194 6.92 -1.15 -0.21
CA TYR A 194 6.58 0.29 -0.07
C TYR A 194 7.79 1.14 0.36
N HIS A 195 8.98 0.58 0.37
CA HIS A 195 10.22 1.20 0.83
C HIS A 195 10.42 2.62 0.27
N GLU A 196 10.21 2.82 -1.03
CA GLU A 196 10.48 4.09 -1.71
C GLU A 196 9.54 5.23 -1.29
N TYR A 197 8.38 4.92 -0.68
CA TYR A 197 7.42 5.93 -0.22
C TYR A 197 7.73 6.51 1.15
N VAL A 198 8.59 5.87 1.94
CA VAL A 198 8.91 6.28 3.31
C VAL A 198 9.61 7.62 3.34
N GLN A 199 9.15 8.52 4.22
CA GLN A 199 9.70 9.86 4.36
C GLN A 199 10.40 10.10 5.70
N THR A 200 10.10 9.29 6.72
CA THR A 200 10.73 9.44 8.03
C THR A 200 12.19 8.99 8.01
N GLN A 201 13.04 9.65 8.81
CA GLN A 201 14.42 9.24 9.03
C GLN A 201 14.58 8.10 10.04
N ASP A 202 13.48 7.70 10.67
CA ASP A 202 13.45 6.59 11.63
C ASP A 202 13.34 5.22 10.96
N TYR A 203 13.27 5.20 9.64
CA TYR A 203 13.26 4.00 8.82
C TYR A 203 14.61 3.81 8.11
N GLU A 204 15.01 2.55 8.00
CA GLU A 204 16.10 2.11 7.14
C GLU A 204 15.73 0.80 6.45
N SER A 205 16.17 0.64 5.20
CA SER A 205 16.05 -0.64 4.51
C SER A 205 16.92 -1.71 5.15
N CYS A 206 16.48 -2.96 5.05
CA CYS A 206 17.29 -4.11 5.49
C CYS A 206 18.37 -4.54 4.47
N VAL A 207 18.51 -3.87 3.32
CA VAL A 207 19.56 -4.17 2.33
C VAL A 207 20.98 -4.12 2.91
N PRO A 208 21.37 -3.13 3.73
CA PRO A 208 22.70 -3.11 4.33
C PRO A 208 23.06 -4.32 5.19
N TYR A 209 22.07 -5.00 5.77
CA TYR A 209 22.30 -6.20 6.59
C TYR A 209 22.68 -7.43 5.77
N VAL A 210 22.39 -7.44 4.46
CA VAL A 210 22.79 -8.53 3.55
C VAL A 210 24.31 -8.71 3.54
N ASP A 211 25.06 -7.63 3.42
CA ASP A 211 26.54 -7.68 3.40
C ASP A 211 27.17 -7.84 4.79
N GLN A 212 26.39 -7.58 5.84
CA GLN A 212 26.84 -7.75 7.21
C GLN A 212 26.71 -9.20 7.69
N GLY A 213 26.18 -10.10 6.85
CA GLY A 213 26.08 -11.52 7.13
C GLY A 213 24.86 -11.91 7.98
N TYR A 214 23.88 -11.04 8.11
CA TYR A 214 22.60 -11.41 8.72
C TYR A 214 21.79 -12.33 7.80
N PRO A 215 20.99 -13.27 8.34
CA PRO A 215 20.18 -14.17 7.55
C PRO A 215 18.89 -13.47 7.04
N VAL A 216 19.05 -12.37 6.31
CA VAL A 216 17.96 -11.52 5.84
C VAL A 216 17.70 -11.79 4.37
N VAL A 217 16.42 -11.91 4.00
CA VAL A 217 15.94 -11.90 2.61
C VAL A 217 15.04 -10.67 2.44
N VAL A 218 15.53 -9.65 1.76
CA VAL A 218 14.76 -8.44 1.45
C VAL A 218 13.99 -8.68 0.16
N ILE A 219 12.67 -8.42 0.16
CA ILE A 219 11.80 -8.58 -1.00
C ILE A 219 11.30 -7.22 -1.46
N ARG A 220 11.47 -6.91 -2.75
CA ARG A 220 11.02 -5.67 -3.37
C ARG A 220 10.25 -5.92 -4.66
N THR A 221 9.57 -4.90 -5.16
CA THR A 221 8.70 -5.02 -6.34
C THR A 221 8.72 -3.77 -7.21
N PHE A 222 8.58 -3.97 -8.50
CA PHE A 222 8.30 -2.88 -9.46
C PHE A 222 6.81 -2.52 -9.54
N SER A 223 5.95 -3.20 -8.76
CA SER A 223 4.49 -3.02 -8.84
C SER A 223 3.99 -1.70 -8.25
N LYS A 224 4.76 -1.06 -7.34
CA LYS A 224 4.30 0.09 -6.57
C LYS A 224 4.84 1.40 -7.16
N VAL A 225 5.91 1.96 -6.63
CA VAL A 225 6.46 3.24 -7.05
C VAL A 225 6.77 3.31 -8.54
N TYR A 226 7.22 2.20 -9.14
CA TYR A 226 7.55 2.14 -10.56
C TYR A 226 6.34 2.01 -11.51
N GLY A 227 5.12 1.80 -10.97
CA GLY A 227 3.90 1.70 -11.77
C GLY A 227 3.80 0.47 -12.67
N LEU A 228 4.53 -0.60 -12.37
CA LEU A 228 4.64 -1.80 -13.19
C LEU A 228 3.89 -3.01 -12.62
N ALA A 229 2.79 -2.79 -11.91
CA ALA A 229 2.00 -3.86 -11.29
C ALA A 229 1.58 -4.95 -12.28
N GLY A 230 1.15 -4.56 -13.48
CA GLY A 230 0.76 -5.46 -14.57
C GLY A 230 1.93 -6.15 -15.29
N ALA A 231 3.14 -5.60 -15.20
CA ALA A 231 4.34 -6.19 -15.80
C ALA A 231 4.88 -7.38 -15.00
N ARG A 232 4.49 -7.53 -13.72
CA ARG A 232 4.88 -8.65 -12.87
C ARG A 232 6.39 -8.80 -12.74
N VAL A 233 7.07 -7.86 -12.10
CA VAL A 233 8.49 -7.96 -11.76
C VAL A 233 8.69 -7.64 -10.29
N GLY A 234 9.46 -8.48 -9.60
CA GLY A 234 9.90 -8.30 -8.23
C GLY A 234 11.23 -9.01 -8.02
N TYR A 235 11.85 -8.79 -6.91
CA TYR A 235 13.17 -9.37 -6.63
C TYR A 235 13.41 -9.61 -5.15
N ALA A 236 14.30 -10.59 -4.87
CA ALA A 236 14.90 -10.82 -3.58
C ALA A 236 16.35 -10.34 -3.57
N LEU A 237 16.80 -9.90 -2.41
CA LEU A 237 18.17 -9.51 -2.10
C LEU A 237 18.59 -10.26 -0.84
N SER A 238 19.72 -10.97 -0.89
CA SER A 238 20.24 -11.71 0.24
C SER A 238 21.70 -12.11 0.02
N SER A 239 22.29 -12.88 0.93
CA SER A 239 23.58 -13.54 0.67
C SER A 239 23.51 -14.43 -0.56
N ALA A 240 24.62 -14.58 -1.27
CA ALA A 240 24.69 -15.44 -2.45
C ALA A 240 24.24 -16.88 -2.16
N GLU A 241 24.50 -17.39 -0.95
CA GLU A 241 24.07 -18.72 -0.52
C GLU A 241 22.54 -18.84 -0.45
N LEU A 242 21.85 -17.88 0.17
CA LEU A 242 20.39 -17.88 0.29
C LEU A 242 19.72 -17.64 -1.07
N ILE A 243 20.30 -16.76 -1.89
CA ILE A 243 19.82 -16.52 -3.26
C ILE A 243 19.92 -17.79 -4.10
N GLN A 244 21.01 -18.54 -3.99
CA GLN A 244 21.15 -19.82 -4.72
C GLN A 244 20.05 -20.81 -4.32
N GLN A 245 19.75 -20.95 -3.03
CA GLN A 245 18.67 -21.84 -2.55
C GLN A 245 17.29 -21.41 -3.09
N ILE A 246 17.01 -20.11 -3.15
CA ILE A 246 15.77 -19.56 -3.74
C ILE A 246 15.72 -19.86 -5.25
N GLN A 247 16.84 -19.71 -5.96
CA GLN A 247 16.94 -19.99 -7.39
C GLN A 247 16.80 -21.50 -7.71
N ASP A 248 17.24 -22.38 -6.83
CA ASP A 248 17.16 -23.84 -7.01
C ASP A 248 15.71 -24.36 -7.08
N VAL A 249 14.76 -23.63 -6.46
CA VAL A 249 13.32 -23.94 -6.52
C VAL A 249 12.56 -23.05 -7.52
N GLN A 250 13.23 -22.11 -8.16
CA GLN A 250 12.59 -21.18 -9.10
C GLN A 250 12.28 -21.86 -10.44
N LEU A 251 11.09 -21.57 -10.98
CA LEU A 251 10.74 -21.97 -12.33
C LEU A 251 11.52 -21.14 -13.35
N TYR A 252 11.81 -21.77 -14.47
CA TYR A 252 12.55 -21.17 -15.55
C TYR A 252 11.73 -20.09 -16.29
N ALA A 253 12.37 -18.95 -16.58
CA ALA A 253 11.84 -17.90 -17.46
C ALA A 253 10.45 -17.34 -17.03
N THR A 254 10.23 -17.14 -15.74
CA THR A 254 8.94 -16.67 -15.20
C THR A 254 8.63 -15.21 -15.53
N VAL A 255 9.65 -14.37 -15.72
CA VAL A 255 9.52 -12.97 -16.11
C VAL A 255 9.62 -12.82 -17.62
N SER A 256 8.65 -12.17 -18.25
CA SER A 256 8.63 -11.99 -19.70
C SER A 256 9.68 -10.96 -20.20
N ARG A 257 10.07 -11.07 -21.49
CA ARG A 257 10.98 -10.09 -22.12
C ARG A 257 10.52 -8.64 -21.96
N PRO A 258 9.25 -8.30 -22.29
CA PRO A 258 8.77 -6.92 -22.11
C PRO A 258 8.85 -6.46 -20.65
N SER A 259 8.58 -7.35 -19.70
CA SER A 259 8.64 -7.05 -18.28
C SER A 259 10.06 -6.76 -17.80
N HIS A 260 11.04 -7.55 -18.21
CA HIS A 260 12.47 -7.29 -17.95
C HIS A 260 12.89 -5.92 -18.48
N ALA A 261 12.57 -5.60 -19.73
CA ALA A 261 12.93 -4.33 -20.35
C ALA A 261 12.28 -3.14 -19.64
N ALA A 262 11.01 -3.29 -19.21
CA ALA A 262 10.31 -2.26 -18.45
C ALA A 262 10.93 -2.04 -17.07
N ALA A 263 11.26 -3.11 -16.34
CA ALA A 263 11.90 -3.03 -15.05
C ALA A 263 13.26 -2.30 -15.13
N LEU A 264 14.09 -2.69 -16.10
CA LEU A 264 15.39 -2.06 -16.35
C LEU A 264 15.24 -0.56 -16.65
N ALA A 265 14.32 -0.19 -17.54
CA ALA A 265 14.06 1.20 -17.88
C ALA A 265 13.45 1.98 -16.70
N GLY A 266 12.54 1.37 -15.95
CA GLY A 266 11.92 1.99 -14.77
C GLY A 266 12.93 2.26 -13.64
N LEU A 267 13.86 1.35 -13.42
CA LEU A 267 14.92 1.50 -12.41
C LEU A 267 15.81 2.72 -12.67
N THR A 268 16.01 3.07 -13.95
CA THR A 268 16.85 4.20 -14.34
C THR A 268 16.12 5.55 -14.42
N ASP A 269 14.78 5.55 -14.29
CA ASP A 269 13.94 6.76 -14.38
C ASP A 269 13.65 7.35 -13.00
N SER A 270 14.67 7.92 -12.37
CA SER A 270 14.59 8.53 -11.04
C SER A 270 13.61 9.72 -10.96
N ASP A 271 13.42 10.44 -12.08
CA ASP A 271 12.49 11.58 -12.14
C ASP A 271 11.04 11.10 -12.00
N HIS A 272 10.70 9.96 -12.60
CA HIS A 272 9.38 9.35 -12.43
C HIS A 272 9.13 8.89 -11.00
N VAL A 273 10.11 8.22 -10.38
CA VAL A 273 10.04 7.80 -8.97
C VAL A 273 9.83 9.01 -8.07
N THR A 274 10.62 10.07 -8.24
CA THR A 274 10.49 11.33 -7.48
C THR A 274 9.10 11.96 -7.66
N SER A 275 8.60 12.00 -8.88
CA SER A 275 7.27 12.55 -9.20
C SER A 275 6.16 11.73 -8.57
N THR A 276 6.28 10.39 -8.57
CA THR A 276 5.34 9.47 -7.92
C THR A 276 5.28 9.70 -6.42
N ILE A 277 6.44 9.79 -5.75
CA ILE A 277 6.52 10.04 -4.31
C ILE A 277 5.89 11.39 -3.97
N ALA A 278 6.20 12.44 -4.74
CA ALA A 278 5.66 13.77 -4.52
C ALA A 278 4.12 13.80 -4.69
N ALA A 279 3.58 13.16 -5.72
CA ALA A 279 2.14 13.02 -5.93
C ALA A 279 1.47 12.24 -4.79
N ASN A 280 2.09 11.14 -4.34
CA ASN A 280 1.61 10.35 -3.21
C ASN A 280 1.50 11.19 -1.94
N LEU A 281 2.51 11.99 -1.61
CA LEU A 281 2.51 12.86 -0.43
C LEU A 281 1.34 13.86 -0.46
N VAL A 282 1.13 14.53 -1.60
CA VAL A 282 0.02 15.47 -1.76
C VAL A 282 -1.34 14.77 -1.62
N ASN A 283 -1.49 13.61 -2.25
CA ASN A 283 -2.75 12.86 -2.23
C ASN A 283 -3.05 12.23 -0.86
N LYS A 284 -2.02 11.80 -0.12
CA LYS A 284 -2.18 11.40 1.29
C LYS A 284 -2.71 12.54 2.14
N VAL A 285 -2.09 13.72 2.07
CA VAL A 285 -2.55 14.91 2.80
C VAL A 285 -4.00 15.26 2.44
N THR A 286 -4.39 15.12 1.18
CA THR A 286 -5.78 15.34 0.75
C THR A 286 -6.74 14.36 1.46
N LEU A 287 -6.40 13.07 1.53
CA LEU A 287 -7.19 12.07 2.24
C LEU A 287 -7.22 12.34 3.75
N GLU A 288 -6.09 12.62 4.38
CA GLU A 288 -5.97 12.88 5.83
C GLU A 288 -6.82 14.09 6.26
N VAL A 289 -6.75 15.18 5.47
CA VAL A 289 -7.59 16.36 5.70
C VAL A 289 -9.07 16.02 5.49
N GLY A 290 -9.42 15.26 4.44
CA GLY A 290 -10.78 14.83 4.18
C GLY A 290 -11.34 13.93 5.28
N PHE A 291 -10.57 12.95 5.75
CA PHE A 291 -10.98 12.08 6.87
C PHE A 291 -11.17 12.86 8.16
N SER A 292 -10.24 13.74 8.50
CA SER A 292 -10.37 14.63 9.67
C SER A 292 -11.61 15.54 9.56
N PHE A 293 -11.93 16.01 8.35
CA PHE A 293 -13.14 16.79 8.09
C PHE A 293 -14.42 15.99 8.33
N LEU A 294 -14.42 14.70 7.94
CA LEU A 294 -15.54 13.80 8.16
C LEU A 294 -15.61 13.25 9.61
N GLY A 295 -14.65 13.63 10.47
CA GLY A 295 -14.58 13.15 11.86
C GLY A 295 -14.16 11.68 11.95
N LEU A 296 -13.41 11.19 10.97
CA LEU A 296 -12.91 9.83 10.92
C LEU A 296 -11.47 9.76 11.43
N GLU A 297 -11.19 8.75 12.24
CA GLU A 297 -9.83 8.44 12.66
C GLU A 297 -9.13 7.59 11.61
N TYR A 298 -7.83 7.81 11.42
CA TYR A 298 -7.02 7.06 10.46
C TYR A 298 -5.64 6.76 11.03
N ILE A 299 -4.98 5.75 10.46
CA ILE A 299 -3.62 5.36 10.84
C ILE A 299 -2.64 6.14 9.95
N ASP A 300 -1.69 6.88 10.57
CA ASP A 300 -0.62 7.58 9.85
C ASP A 300 0.15 6.62 8.94
N SER A 301 0.45 7.06 7.73
CA SER A 301 0.93 6.17 6.68
C SER A 301 2.29 6.57 6.12
N GLU A 302 3.20 5.59 6.03
CA GLU A 302 4.47 5.67 5.28
C GLU A 302 4.39 4.92 3.93
N THR A 303 3.17 4.71 3.40
CA THR A 303 2.93 3.98 2.15
C THR A 303 2.16 4.82 1.14
N ASN A 304 1.62 4.16 0.09
CA ASN A 304 0.69 4.77 -0.87
C ASN A 304 -0.78 4.37 -0.60
N PHE A 305 -1.14 4.20 0.66
CA PHE A 305 -2.52 3.94 1.10
C PHE A 305 -2.70 4.36 2.56
N ILE A 306 -3.93 4.54 2.99
CA ILE A 306 -4.29 4.88 4.38
C ILE A 306 -5.36 3.88 4.86
N MET A 307 -5.26 3.46 6.13
CA MET A 307 -6.33 2.79 6.86
C MET A 307 -7.15 3.83 7.60
N VAL A 308 -8.45 3.86 7.37
CA VAL A 308 -9.38 4.79 8.02
C VAL A 308 -10.52 4.03 8.69
N ASP A 309 -10.84 4.40 9.93
CA ASP A 309 -12.03 3.94 10.65
C ASP A 309 -13.25 4.73 10.15
N VAL A 310 -14.23 4.04 9.61
CA VAL A 310 -15.47 4.66 9.08
C VAL A 310 -16.57 4.74 10.14
N ASN A 311 -16.26 4.50 11.43
CA ASN A 311 -17.15 4.54 12.58
C ASN A 311 -18.39 3.63 12.47
N THR A 312 -18.40 2.69 11.52
CA THR A 312 -19.45 1.71 11.28
C THR A 312 -18.86 0.46 10.63
N GLU A 313 -19.69 -0.53 10.31
CA GLU A 313 -19.23 -1.71 9.56
C GLU A 313 -18.69 -1.32 8.18
N ALA A 314 -17.44 -1.65 7.91
CA ALA A 314 -16.72 -1.31 6.69
C ALA A 314 -17.31 -1.98 5.42
N GLY A 315 -17.93 -3.16 5.57
CA GLY A 315 -18.51 -3.91 4.45
C GLY A 315 -19.57 -3.11 3.68
N PRO A 316 -20.65 -2.64 4.34
CA PRO A 316 -21.68 -1.80 3.71
C PRO A 316 -21.12 -0.49 3.13
N VAL A 317 -20.15 0.14 3.79
CA VAL A 317 -19.50 1.36 3.28
C VAL A 317 -18.73 1.06 1.98
N ALA A 318 -17.96 -0.02 1.96
CA ALA A 318 -17.25 -0.45 0.75
C ALA A 318 -18.19 -0.82 -0.40
N GLU A 319 -19.34 -1.43 -0.11
CA GLU A 319 -20.39 -1.71 -1.11
C GLU A 319 -21.00 -0.41 -1.68
N GLY A 320 -21.35 0.54 -0.81
CA GLY A 320 -21.87 1.85 -1.23
C GLY A 320 -20.87 2.65 -2.05
N LEU A 321 -19.58 2.61 -1.68
CA LEU A 321 -18.50 3.23 -2.47
C LEU A 321 -18.37 2.55 -3.85
N ALA A 322 -18.46 1.22 -3.92
CA ALA A 322 -18.41 0.48 -5.18
C ALA A 322 -19.59 0.83 -6.11
N ASP A 323 -20.78 1.06 -5.55
CA ASP A 323 -21.96 1.52 -6.31
C ASP A 323 -21.77 2.93 -6.91
N LEU A 324 -20.91 3.75 -6.26
CA LEU A 324 -20.48 5.07 -6.75
C LEU A 324 -19.20 5.01 -7.61
N GLY A 325 -18.70 3.80 -7.91
CA GLY A 325 -17.55 3.60 -8.79
C GLY A 325 -16.19 3.60 -8.08
N PHE A 326 -16.13 3.54 -6.74
CA PHE A 326 -14.86 3.49 -5.99
C PHE A 326 -14.64 2.14 -5.33
N GLN A 327 -13.56 1.47 -5.66
CA GLN A 327 -13.16 0.22 -5.02
C GLN A 327 -12.15 0.48 -3.90
N VAL A 328 -12.50 0.08 -2.68
CA VAL A 328 -11.62 0.08 -1.50
C VAL A 328 -11.44 -1.33 -0.97
N ARG A 329 -10.61 -1.54 0.04
CA ARG A 329 -10.39 -2.86 0.62
C ARG A 329 -10.73 -2.89 2.10
N THR A 330 -11.37 -3.98 2.53
CA THR A 330 -11.73 -4.30 3.91
C THR A 330 -11.14 -5.65 4.31
N GLY A 331 -11.16 -5.97 5.59
CA GLY A 331 -10.72 -7.26 6.13
C GLY A 331 -9.78 -7.10 7.31
N TRP A 332 -8.87 -8.07 7.49
CA TRP A 332 -7.80 -8.10 8.50
C TRP A 332 -8.30 -8.08 9.95
N ASP A 333 -9.52 -8.58 10.20
CA ASP A 333 -10.20 -8.52 11.51
C ASP A 333 -10.37 -7.08 12.05
N MET A 334 -10.43 -6.10 11.14
CA MET A 334 -10.68 -4.69 11.40
C MET A 334 -12.05 -4.30 10.82
N PRO A 335 -13.17 -4.62 11.52
CA PRO A 335 -14.52 -4.59 10.94
C PRO A 335 -15.02 -3.18 10.57
N GLN A 336 -14.42 -2.13 11.15
CA GLN A 336 -14.79 -0.74 10.90
C GLN A 336 -13.80 -0.01 9.98
N HIS A 337 -12.74 -0.68 9.52
CA HIS A 337 -11.70 -0.01 8.73
C HIS A 337 -11.80 -0.35 7.25
N ILE A 338 -11.60 0.68 6.42
CA ILE A 338 -11.31 0.53 4.99
C ILE A 338 -9.87 0.95 4.70
N ARG A 339 -9.21 0.24 3.79
CA ARG A 339 -7.92 0.66 3.25
C ARG A 339 -8.13 1.33 1.91
N VAL A 340 -7.67 2.57 1.80
CA VAL A 340 -7.80 3.41 0.62
C VAL A 340 -6.41 3.66 0.02
N SER A 341 -6.19 3.23 -1.22
CA SER A 341 -4.97 3.56 -1.97
C SER A 341 -5.01 5.02 -2.41
N THR A 342 -3.85 5.68 -2.50
CA THR A 342 -3.77 7.00 -3.14
C THR A 342 -4.02 6.86 -4.64
N GLY A 343 -4.91 7.69 -5.17
CA GLY A 343 -5.19 7.83 -6.59
C GLY A 343 -4.59 9.11 -7.15
N THR A 344 -5.11 9.58 -8.28
CA THR A 344 -4.87 10.93 -8.79
C THR A 344 -5.55 11.99 -7.91
N ALA A 345 -5.20 13.26 -8.07
CA ALA A 345 -5.82 14.34 -7.28
C ALA A 345 -7.33 14.43 -7.48
N ASP A 346 -7.82 14.18 -8.70
CA ASP A 346 -9.25 14.17 -9.01
C ASP A 346 -9.92 12.96 -8.35
N GLU A 347 -9.34 11.75 -8.46
CA GLU A 347 -9.87 10.56 -7.79
C GLU A 347 -9.94 10.73 -6.26
N MET A 348 -8.97 11.39 -5.63
CA MET A 348 -8.99 11.62 -4.17
C MET A 348 -10.12 12.56 -3.78
N SER A 349 -10.33 13.63 -4.55
CA SER A 349 -11.41 14.60 -4.31
C SER A 349 -12.79 13.95 -4.50
N ASP A 350 -12.98 13.21 -5.58
CA ASP A 350 -14.25 12.55 -5.90
C ASP A 350 -14.54 11.41 -4.92
N PHE A 351 -13.52 10.67 -4.49
CA PHE A 351 -13.63 9.64 -3.46
C PHE A 351 -14.14 10.21 -2.12
N LEU A 352 -13.60 11.34 -1.67
CA LEU A 352 -14.04 11.96 -0.42
C LEU A 352 -15.51 12.40 -0.48
N VAL A 353 -15.98 12.91 -1.62
CA VAL A 353 -17.40 13.22 -1.84
C VAL A 353 -18.27 11.97 -1.82
N ALA A 354 -17.80 10.88 -2.45
CA ALA A 354 -18.50 9.60 -2.44
C ALA A 354 -18.56 9.01 -1.02
N LEU A 355 -17.45 9.07 -0.26
CA LEU A 355 -17.40 8.59 1.11
C LEU A 355 -18.37 9.36 2.03
N GLU A 356 -18.40 10.69 1.95
CA GLU A 356 -19.37 11.52 2.66
C GLU A 356 -20.80 11.09 2.37
N THR A 357 -21.15 10.92 1.08
CA THR A 357 -22.48 10.51 0.61
C THR A 357 -22.89 9.14 1.19
N VAL A 358 -21.97 8.17 1.18
CA VAL A 358 -22.22 6.82 1.71
C VAL A 358 -22.42 6.86 3.22
N LEU A 359 -21.60 7.59 3.96
CA LEU A 359 -21.70 7.70 5.41
C LEU A 359 -23.01 8.38 5.85
N GLU A 360 -23.44 9.44 5.17
CA GLU A 360 -24.73 10.09 5.42
C GLU A 360 -25.92 9.13 5.23
N THR A 361 -25.87 8.31 4.18
CA THR A 361 -26.96 7.34 3.88
C THR A 361 -26.92 6.11 4.79
N SER A 362 -25.78 5.75 5.34
CA SER A 362 -25.61 4.63 6.27
C SER A 362 -26.06 4.95 7.70
N GLY A 363 -26.59 6.15 7.96
CA GLY A 363 -27.10 6.57 9.27
C GLY A 363 -26.00 6.87 10.29
N VAL A 364 -24.76 6.99 9.87
CA VAL A 364 -23.66 7.50 10.68
C VAL A 364 -23.84 9.02 10.77
N GLN A 365 -24.67 9.46 11.73
CA GLN A 365 -24.67 10.87 12.11
C GLN A 365 -23.34 11.15 12.80
N SER A 366 -22.52 12.00 12.23
CA SER A 366 -21.45 12.63 12.99
C SER A 366 -22.10 13.53 14.05
N ASP A 367 -22.26 13.01 15.26
CA ASP A 367 -22.74 13.79 16.43
C ASP A 367 -21.72 14.88 16.87
N MET A 368 -20.68 15.09 16.08
CA MET A 368 -19.69 16.14 16.36
C MET A 368 -20.21 17.50 15.93
N VAL A 369 -20.81 18.21 16.88
CA VAL A 369 -20.87 19.68 16.78
C VAL A 369 -19.42 20.15 16.72
N PRO A 370 -19.01 20.76 15.61
CA PRO A 370 -17.62 21.17 15.45
C PRO A 370 -17.23 22.14 16.58
N THR A 371 -16.12 21.87 17.24
CA THR A 371 -15.68 22.63 18.42
C THR A 371 -14.84 23.85 18.08
N VAL A 372 -14.38 23.98 16.85
CA VAL A 372 -13.53 25.09 16.38
C VAL A 372 -14.13 25.73 15.12
N PRO A 373 -14.30 27.07 15.10
CA PRO A 373 -14.74 27.76 13.88
C PRO A 373 -13.62 27.77 12.83
N GLY A 374 -13.96 27.49 11.57
CA GLY A 374 -12.95 27.49 10.50
C GLY A 374 -13.54 27.39 9.09
N ILE A 375 -12.67 27.64 8.11
CA ILE A 375 -12.93 27.30 6.71
C ILE A 375 -12.41 25.89 6.50
N ASN A 376 -13.30 24.98 6.18
CA ASN A 376 -13.00 23.54 6.08
C ASN A 376 -12.49 23.19 4.68
N SER A 377 -13.11 23.76 3.66
CA SER A 377 -12.66 23.55 2.27
C SER A 377 -13.02 24.70 1.37
N VAL A 378 -12.23 24.85 0.30
CA VAL A 378 -12.49 25.73 -0.84
C VAL A 378 -12.23 24.90 -2.09
N TYR A 379 -13.28 24.45 -2.79
CA TYR A 379 -13.13 23.55 -3.92
C TYR A 379 -14.03 23.94 -5.11
N PRO A 380 -13.54 23.79 -6.35
CA PRO A 380 -12.14 23.55 -6.72
C PRO A 380 -11.24 24.74 -6.41
N ASN A 381 -9.97 24.50 -6.09
CA ASN A 381 -8.96 25.52 -5.89
C ASN A 381 -7.61 25.03 -6.47
N PRO A 382 -7.12 25.64 -7.59
CA PRO A 382 -7.67 26.79 -8.30
C PRO A 382 -9.05 26.54 -8.92
N PHE A 383 -9.89 27.57 -8.98
CA PHE A 383 -11.23 27.50 -9.56
C PHE A 383 -11.27 28.17 -10.94
N ASN A 384 -12.15 27.67 -11.83
CA ASN A 384 -12.33 28.26 -13.16
C ASN A 384 -13.49 29.27 -13.20
N ASN A 385 -14.64 28.92 -12.67
CA ASN A 385 -15.85 29.70 -12.80
C ASN A 385 -16.63 29.87 -11.49
N LYS A 386 -16.54 28.90 -10.61
CA LYS A 386 -17.16 28.94 -9.27
C LYS A 386 -16.38 28.01 -8.33
N CYS A 387 -16.39 28.31 -7.04
CA CYS A 387 -15.93 27.40 -6.01
C CYS A 387 -16.95 27.32 -4.86
N GLN A 388 -17.00 26.17 -4.23
CA GLN A 388 -17.74 25.94 -2.98
C GLN A 388 -16.79 26.21 -1.82
N ILE A 389 -17.26 26.96 -0.84
CA ILE A 389 -16.54 27.26 0.39
C ILE A 389 -17.36 26.67 1.53
N ARG A 390 -16.81 25.68 2.23
CA ARG A 390 -17.43 25.05 3.38
C ARG A 390 -16.83 25.58 4.66
N ILE A 391 -17.67 26.00 5.60
CA ILE A 391 -17.24 26.53 6.88
C ILE A 391 -17.93 25.82 8.03
N THR A 392 -17.25 25.78 9.17
CA THR A 392 -17.75 25.26 10.43
C THR A 392 -18.05 26.41 11.39
N VAL A 393 -19.22 26.37 12.03
CA VAL A 393 -19.65 27.30 13.05
C VAL A 393 -20.01 26.52 14.33
N PRO A 394 -19.20 26.62 15.40
CA PRO A 394 -19.42 25.82 16.62
C PRO A 394 -20.55 26.32 17.50
N THR A 395 -20.84 27.61 17.44
CA THR A 395 -21.85 28.26 18.27
C THR A 395 -22.71 29.19 17.43
N ASN A 396 -23.90 29.56 17.92
CA ASN A 396 -24.74 30.55 17.22
C ASN A 396 -24.06 31.93 17.26
N GLU A 397 -23.39 32.31 16.18
CA GLU A 397 -22.62 33.54 16.11
C GLU A 397 -22.72 34.26 14.75
N LYS A 398 -22.32 35.53 14.74
CA LYS A 398 -22.26 36.27 13.48
C LYS A 398 -21.01 35.93 12.71
N VAL A 399 -21.19 35.31 11.54
CA VAL A 399 -20.13 34.92 10.63
C VAL A 399 -19.98 35.91 9.49
N SER A 400 -18.75 36.31 9.19
CA SER A 400 -18.39 37.11 8.03
C SER A 400 -17.36 36.38 7.17
N LEU A 401 -17.77 35.93 5.97
CA LEU A 401 -16.90 35.33 4.96
C LEU A 401 -16.58 36.36 3.88
N VAL A 402 -15.31 36.73 3.79
CA VAL A 402 -14.84 37.84 2.94
C VAL A 402 -13.70 37.34 2.06
N LEU A 403 -13.74 37.69 0.78
CA LEU A 403 -12.70 37.38 -0.19
C LEU A 403 -11.77 38.59 -0.36
N TYR A 404 -10.48 38.30 -0.45
CA TYR A 404 -9.43 39.28 -0.67
C TYR A 404 -8.63 38.96 -1.93
N ASP A 405 -8.09 39.97 -2.58
CA ASP A 405 -7.12 39.77 -3.66
C ASP A 405 -5.71 39.45 -3.11
N ILE A 406 -4.78 39.12 -3.99
CA ILE A 406 -3.38 38.78 -3.62
C ILE A 406 -2.62 39.95 -2.96
N LEU A 407 -3.17 41.15 -3.00
CA LEU A 407 -2.64 42.38 -2.37
C LEU A 407 -3.31 42.65 -1.01
N GLY A 408 -4.19 41.73 -0.54
CA GLY A 408 -4.92 41.88 0.72
C GLY A 408 -6.08 42.86 0.66
N ARG A 409 -6.52 43.31 -0.52
CA ARG A 409 -7.66 44.20 -0.67
C ARG A 409 -8.95 43.41 -0.72
N LYS A 410 -9.93 43.81 0.08
CA LYS A 410 -11.24 43.18 0.10
C LYS A 410 -11.91 43.30 -1.28
N THR A 411 -12.31 42.17 -1.86
CA THR A 411 -12.98 42.12 -3.17
C THR A 411 -14.46 41.81 -3.05
N TYR A 412 -14.84 40.87 -2.18
CA TYR A 412 -16.23 40.47 -2.08
C TYR A 412 -16.57 40.03 -0.65
N THR A 413 -17.82 40.24 -0.22
CA THR A 413 -18.36 39.65 1.02
C THR A 413 -19.40 38.62 0.64
N LEU A 414 -19.07 37.35 0.82
CA LEU A 414 -19.95 36.24 0.46
C LEU A 414 -21.11 36.13 1.45
N ILE A 415 -20.82 36.34 2.74
CA ILE A 415 -21.80 36.28 3.82
C ILE A 415 -21.40 37.21 4.96
N ASN A 416 -22.39 37.81 5.65
CA ASN A 416 -22.24 38.60 6.88
C ASN A 416 -23.55 38.52 7.67
N LYS A 417 -23.85 37.39 8.31
CA LYS A 417 -25.10 37.16 9.06
C LYS A 417 -24.88 36.17 10.20
N PRO A 418 -25.79 36.08 11.20
CA PRO A 418 -25.78 35.00 12.15
C PRO A 418 -25.99 33.64 11.47
N LEU A 419 -25.22 32.63 11.91
CA LEU A 419 -25.38 31.23 11.52
C LEU A 419 -25.58 30.37 12.78
N ALA A 420 -26.39 29.34 12.65
CA ALA A 420 -26.54 28.33 13.67
C ALA A 420 -25.27 27.46 13.77
N PRO A 421 -25.04 26.77 14.90
CA PRO A 421 -23.99 25.76 14.98
C PRO A 421 -24.15 24.72 13.88
N GLY A 422 -23.05 24.30 13.25
CA GLY A 422 -23.04 23.30 12.17
C GLY A 422 -22.10 23.65 11.05
N VAL A 423 -22.19 22.87 9.99
CA VAL A 423 -21.45 23.04 8.74
C VAL A 423 -22.32 23.81 7.73
N HIS A 424 -21.74 24.77 7.04
CA HIS A 424 -22.44 25.62 6.08
C HIS A 424 -21.66 25.72 4.78
N ASP A 425 -22.35 25.52 3.66
CA ASP A 425 -21.79 25.62 2.30
C ASP A 425 -22.19 26.91 1.61
N PHE A 426 -21.22 27.56 0.98
CA PHE A 426 -21.40 28.78 0.19
C PHE A 426 -20.75 28.62 -1.17
N ILE A 427 -21.44 29.06 -2.21
CA ILE A 427 -20.91 29.03 -3.57
C ILE A 427 -20.51 30.47 -3.96
N TRP A 428 -19.27 30.62 -4.41
CA TRP A 428 -18.80 31.84 -5.06
C TRP A 428 -18.64 31.60 -6.56
N GLU A 429 -19.25 32.47 -7.37
CA GLU A 429 -19.30 32.32 -8.84
C GLU A 429 -18.23 33.15 -9.57
N GLY A 430 -17.17 33.57 -8.89
CA GLY A 430 -16.01 34.20 -9.54
C GLY A 430 -16.26 35.58 -10.18
N LYS A 431 -17.27 36.34 -9.69
CA LYS A 431 -17.57 37.67 -10.18
C LYS A 431 -17.05 38.76 -9.26
#